data_4b927bb2a1a2b0c0afbd7fb8aa92591d
#
_entry.id   4b927bb2a1a2b0c0afbd7fb8aa92591d
#
_cell.length_a   1.000
_cell.length_b   1.000
_cell.length_c   1.000
_cell.angle_alpha   90.00
_cell.angle_beta   90.00
_cell.angle_gamma   90.00
#
_symmetry.space_group_name_H-M   'P 1'
#
loop_
_entity.id
_entity.type
_entity.pdbx_description
1 polymer ?
#
loop_
_entity_poly.entity_id
_entity_poly.type
_entity_poly.pdbx_seq_one_letter_code
_entity_poly.pdbx_strand_id
1 'polypeptide(L)'
;MGGGGFRRRWAGIPLLTLVGCGSRAPSESGPASCWQEAAPPTDDGTALPWSILGEPGLTPDGRSVPLLVPLPSGSGVVALRISDPAGAPACVQLDSVVAPDGRAWITSISGDLGPTCLSCPQRVAVGIGYGLFILPSNDQAPDFPASLMVVAGVRDCSTLLPAVANLPPRLRIESLFAPPVEATRAGIISLGLAFLIDSPLADEALRAAVLPETLRLVNELLAPGALQVTVARTRSVDHLTGSLDLTRGDYGPLDALHAEVLGRGSCGPLVDQVDQEDGWVPVVFSGCIQIADPLQQTTSEPDGMTPGIPSGFPPAGRADGIYLKGQSCRPGSAPINWPPSLLATLLAHELGHYLGLFHSVEADGTLDQLADTDANNLMYYDPLTLSAPAFSASQFRVMRRHPAIRWSPSD
;
A
#
# COMPACT_ATOMS: atom_id res chain seq x y z
N MET A 1 -27.37 -17.83 -59.65
CA MET A 1 -26.27 -18.41 -60.41
C MET A 1 -25.03 -18.26 -59.62
N GLY A 2 -24.53 -19.33 -59.17
CA GLY A 2 -23.27 -19.95 -59.06
C GLY A 2 -22.79 -20.08 -57.61
N GLY A 3 -23.17 -21.16 -56.95
CA GLY A 3 -22.61 -21.60 -55.70
C GLY A 3 -21.23 -22.21 -55.90
N GLY A 4 -20.35 -21.98 -54.92
CA GLY A 4 -19.02 -22.58 -54.82
C GLY A 4 -18.77 -23.02 -53.38
N GLY A 5 -19.17 -24.27 -53.08
CA GLY A 5 -18.86 -24.89 -51.77
C GLY A 5 -17.39 -25.31 -51.70
N PHE A 6 -16.68 -24.83 -50.70
CA PHE A 6 -15.34 -25.27 -50.37
C PHE A 6 -15.42 -26.31 -49.23
N ARG A 7 -15.37 -27.58 -49.57
CA ARG A 7 -15.12 -28.66 -48.61
C ARG A 7 -13.63 -28.70 -48.25
N ARG A 8 -13.28 -28.36 -47.01
CA ARG A 8 -11.95 -28.65 -46.46
C ARG A 8 -11.94 -30.03 -45.84
N ARG A 9 -11.07 -30.86 -46.39
CA ARG A 9 -10.68 -32.22 -45.91
C ARG A 9 -9.88 -32.04 -44.64
N TRP A 10 -10.27 -32.72 -43.58
CA TRP A 10 -9.47 -32.92 -42.40
C TRP A 10 -8.43 -34.02 -42.70
N ALA A 11 -7.14 -33.62 -42.65
CA ALA A 11 -6.02 -34.56 -42.70
C ALA A 11 -5.68 -34.89 -41.23
N GLY A 12 -5.55 -36.20 -40.97
CA GLY A 12 -5.28 -36.73 -39.64
C GLY A 12 -3.91 -36.30 -39.10
N ILE A 13 -3.90 -35.95 -37.85
CA ILE A 13 -2.69 -35.68 -37.06
C ILE A 13 -2.23 -37.02 -36.46
N PRO A 14 -0.96 -37.42 -36.63
CA PRO A 14 -0.46 -38.63 -36.00
C PRO A 14 -0.31 -38.46 -34.49
N LEU A 15 -0.68 -39.54 -33.79
CA LEU A 15 -0.53 -39.74 -32.36
C LEU A 15 0.96 -39.67 -31.98
N LEU A 16 1.39 -38.59 -31.36
CA LEU A 16 2.71 -38.49 -30.74
C LEU A 16 2.67 -39.19 -29.38
N THR A 17 3.43 -40.24 -29.26
CA THR A 17 3.72 -40.99 -28.04
C THR A 17 4.26 -40.07 -26.96
N LEU A 18 3.53 -40.01 -25.86
CA LEU A 18 3.97 -39.39 -24.62
C LEU A 18 5.19 -40.13 -24.05
N VAL A 19 6.35 -39.57 -24.25
CA VAL A 19 7.54 -39.92 -23.47
C VAL A 19 7.33 -39.37 -22.05
N GLY A 20 7.35 -40.26 -21.07
CA GLY A 20 7.13 -39.97 -19.67
C GLY A 20 8.10 -38.91 -19.17
N CYS A 21 7.56 -37.75 -18.76
CA CYS A 21 8.25 -36.82 -17.90
C CYS A 21 8.36 -37.48 -16.52
N GLY A 22 9.59 -37.90 -16.19
CA GLY A 22 9.93 -38.34 -14.85
C GLY A 22 9.53 -37.23 -13.85
N SER A 23 8.72 -37.61 -12.87
CA SER A 23 8.43 -36.79 -11.69
C SER A 23 9.77 -36.50 -11.01
N ARG A 24 10.31 -35.29 -11.21
CA ARG A 24 11.28 -34.75 -10.26
C ARG A 24 10.58 -34.66 -8.91
N ALA A 25 11.09 -35.38 -7.93
CA ALA A 25 10.77 -35.16 -6.55
C ALA A 25 10.97 -33.66 -6.23
N PRO A 26 10.08 -33.02 -5.47
CA PRO A 26 10.32 -31.66 -5.02
C PRO A 26 11.69 -31.66 -4.33
N SER A 27 12.60 -30.82 -4.80
CA SER A 27 13.85 -30.53 -4.11
C SER A 27 13.46 -30.09 -2.70
N GLU A 28 14.04 -30.73 -1.68
CA GLU A 28 13.92 -30.26 -0.33
C GLU A 28 14.26 -28.75 -0.34
N SER A 29 13.25 -27.94 -0.16
CA SER A 29 13.41 -26.50 0.00
C SER A 29 14.30 -26.29 1.22
N GLY A 30 15.48 -25.72 1.02
CA GLY A 30 16.34 -25.31 2.12
C GLY A 30 15.52 -24.46 3.12
N PRO A 31 15.95 -24.38 4.39
CA PRO A 31 15.22 -23.62 5.39
C PRO A 31 15.00 -22.20 4.87
N ALA A 32 13.73 -21.77 4.84
CA ALA A 32 13.38 -20.41 4.45
C ALA A 32 14.21 -19.43 5.28
N SER A 33 14.88 -18.47 4.62
CA SER A 33 15.67 -17.47 5.33
C SER A 33 14.74 -16.61 6.17
N CYS A 34 14.95 -16.57 7.47
CA CYS A 34 14.20 -15.70 8.37
C CYS A 34 14.71 -14.26 8.29
N TRP A 35 13.92 -13.30 8.78
CA TRP A 35 14.33 -11.91 8.86
C TRP A 35 15.61 -11.78 9.69
N GLN A 36 16.57 -11.04 9.15
CA GLN A 36 17.77 -10.63 9.88
C GLN A 36 17.47 -9.27 10.51
N GLU A 37 17.51 -9.21 11.82
CA GLU A 37 17.34 -7.95 12.52
C GLU A 37 18.59 -7.09 12.39
N ALA A 38 18.40 -5.83 11.96
CA ALA A 38 19.40 -4.81 12.21
C ALA A 38 19.40 -4.49 13.71
N ALA A 39 20.50 -3.97 14.23
CA ALA A 39 20.53 -3.55 15.65
C ALA A 39 19.31 -2.64 15.93
N PRO A 40 18.52 -2.96 16.97
CA PRO A 40 17.31 -2.20 17.24
C PRO A 40 17.66 -0.72 17.39
N PRO A 41 16.86 0.18 16.81
CA PRO A 41 16.99 1.59 17.15
C PRO A 41 16.76 1.74 18.65
N THR A 42 17.63 2.46 19.32
CA THR A 42 17.66 2.64 20.79
C THR A 42 16.52 3.55 21.28
N ASP A 43 15.38 3.52 20.65
CA ASP A 43 14.32 4.50 20.93
C ASP A 43 13.08 3.83 21.54
N ASP A 44 12.74 4.24 22.77
CA ASP A 44 11.60 3.79 23.55
C ASP A 44 10.26 4.40 23.07
N GLY A 45 10.15 4.77 21.81
CA GLY A 45 8.93 5.31 21.23
C GLY A 45 7.79 4.31 21.32
N THR A 46 6.97 4.42 22.36
CA THR A 46 5.78 3.59 22.54
C THR A 46 4.82 3.80 21.37
N ALA A 47 4.52 2.72 20.65
CA ALA A 47 3.46 2.74 19.66
C ALA A 47 2.14 3.16 20.33
N LEU A 48 1.42 4.09 19.72
CA LEU A 48 0.12 4.50 20.24
C LEU A 48 -0.87 3.34 20.08
N PRO A 49 -1.58 2.94 21.14
CA PRO A 49 -2.46 1.77 21.07
C PRO A 49 -3.70 2.06 20.22
N TRP A 50 -4.05 1.12 19.36
CA TRP A 50 -5.33 1.11 18.68
C TRP A 50 -6.44 0.74 19.65
N SER A 51 -7.57 1.46 19.58
CA SER A 51 -8.75 1.22 20.41
C SER A 51 -9.94 0.86 19.52
N ILE A 52 -10.66 -0.21 19.86
CA ILE A 52 -11.90 -0.56 19.17
C ILE A 52 -12.96 0.47 19.54
N LEU A 53 -13.47 1.19 18.54
CA LEU A 53 -14.58 2.13 18.70
C LEU A 53 -15.94 1.43 18.65
N GLY A 54 -16.06 0.42 17.82
CA GLY A 54 -17.29 -0.35 17.67
C GLY A 54 -17.30 -1.27 16.47
N GLU A 55 -18.36 -2.06 16.39
CA GLU A 55 -18.63 -2.98 15.28
C GLU A 55 -20.04 -2.71 14.70
N PRO A 56 -20.23 -1.60 13.96
CA PRO A 56 -21.54 -1.26 13.40
C PRO A 56 -21.97 -2.29 12.36
N GLY A 57 -23.25 -2.66 12.38
CA GLY A 57 -23.88 -3.48 11.35
C GLY A 57 -23.94 -2.76 10.01
N LEU A 58 -24.08 -3.52 8.93
CA LEU A 58 -24.26 -3.00 7.58
C LEU A 58 -25.74 -2.96 7.19
N THR A 59 -26.08 -1.91 6.45
CA THR A 59 -27.33 -1.79 5.72
C THR A 59 -27.25 -2.58 4.39
N PRO A 60 -28.39 -2.89 3.74
CA PRO A 60 -28.39 -3.67 2.50
C PRO A 60 -27.60 -3.04 1.33
N ASP A 61 -27.34 -1.74 1.38
CA ASP A 61 -26.52 -1.01 0.41
C ASP A 61 -25.02 -0.99 0.76
N GLY A 62 -24.60 -1.84 1.71
CA GLY A 62 -23.20 -2.01 2.07
C GLY A 62 -22.61 -0.91 2.95
N ARG A 63 -23.43 -0.03 3.52
CA ARG A 63 -22.99 1.04 4.42
C ARG A 63 -23.14 0.64 5.87
N SER A 64 -22.21 1.05 6.71
CA SER A 64 -22.38 0.90 8.16
C SER A 64 -23.49 1.83 8.68
N VAL A 65 -24.16 1.42 9.75
CA VAL A 65 -24.88 2.40 10.55
C VAL A 65 -23.90 3.44 11.07
N PRO A 66 -24.32 4.73 11.22
CA PRO A 66 -23.44 5.78 11.69
C PRO A 66 -22.84 5.47 13.07
N LEU A 67 -21.53 5.66 13.21
CA LEU A 67 -20.81 5.50 14.48
C LEU A 67 -20.33 6.87 14.96
N LEU A 68 -20.65 7.22 16.20
CA LEU A 68 -20.12 8.42 16.86
C LEU A 68 -18.71 8.11 17.38
N VAL A 69 -17.73 8.87 16.91
CA VAL A 69 -16.33 8.80 17.31
C VAL A 69 -16.02 9.99 18.22
N PRO A 70 -15.95 9.81 19.56
CA PRO A 70 -15.52 10.87 20.43
C PRO A 70 -14.05 11.17 20.23
N LEU A 71 -13.68 12.45 20.17
CA LEU A 71 -12.30 12.87 19.97
C LEU A 71 -11.73 13.43 21.27
N PRO A 72 -10.57 12.94 21.73
CA PRO A 72 -9.85 13.54 22.83
C PRO A 72 -9.50 15.00 22.54
N SER A 73 -9.58 15.86 23.55
CA SER A 73 -9.17 17.26 23.39
C SER A 73 -7.67 17.33 23.04
N GLY A 74 -7.35 18.21 22.08
CA GLY A 74 -5.97 18.36 21.61
C GLY A 74 -5.53 17.30 20.60
N SER A 75 -6.45 16.48 20.07
CA SER A 75 -6.13 15.59 18.93
C SER A 75 -5.66 16.42 17.74
N GLY A 76 -4.53 16.03 17.17
CA GLY A 76 -3.98 16.59 15.92
C GLY A 76 -4.15 15.64 14.74
N VAL A 77 -4.37 14.37 15.05
CA VAL A 77 -4.53 13.28 14.07
C VAL A 77 -5.58 12.30 14.58
N VAL A 78 -6.43 11.86 13.68
CA VAL A 78 -7.36 10.74 13.88
C VAL A 78 -7.06 9.71 12.80
N ALA A 79 -6.51 8.58 13.18
CA ALA A 79 -6.38 7.44 12.28
C ALA A 79 -7.52 6.45 12.57
N LEU A 80 -8.21 6.01 11.52
CA LEU A 80 -9.28 5.02 11.58
C LEU A 80 -8.85 3.79 10.79
N ARG A 81 -8.95 2.62 11.41
CA ARG A 81 -8.76 1.32 10.76
C ARG A 81 -10.10 0.62 10.67
N ILE A 82 -10.48 0.20 9.46
CA ILE A 82 -11.76 -0.42 9.17
C ILE A 82 -11.52 -1.79 8.55
N SER A 83 -12.10 -2.83 9.10
CA SER A 83 -11.91 -4.21 8.65
C SER A 83 -13.15 -5.06 8.86
N ASP A 84 -13.20 -6.22 8.22
CA ASP A 84 -14.11 -7.30 8.57
C ASP A 84 -13.61 -7.97 9.87
N PRO A 85 -14.40 -8.01 10.95
CA PRO A 85 -14.00 -8.68 12.19
C PRO A 85 -13.80 -10.20 12.04
N ALA A 86 -14.36 -10.83 11.01
CA ALA A 86 -14.11 -12.22 10.66
C ALA A 86 -12.77 -12.43 9.93
N GLY A 87 -12.06 -11.35 9.60
CA GLY A 87 -10.78 -11.40 8.91
C GLY A 87 -10.87 -11.74 7.43
N ALA A 88 -12.09 -11.73 6.83
CA ALA A 88 -12.19 -11.84 5.38
C ALA A 88 -11.73 -10.56 4.69
N PRO A 89 -11.09 -10.67 3.50
CA PRO A 89 -10.70 -9.49 2.75
C PRO A 89 -11.95 -8.74 2.28
N ALA A 90 -12.00 -7.44 2.56
CA ALA A 90 -13.06 -6.57 2.10
C ALA A 90 -12.45 -5.26 1.58
N CYS A 91 -12.94 -4.75 0.47
CA CYS A 91 -12.62 -3.39 0.06
C CYS A 91 -13.53 -2.42 0.80
N VAL A 92 -12.94 -1.52 1.57
CA VAL A 92 -13.67 -0.60 2.45
C VAL A 92 -13.31 0.84 2.16
N GLN A 93 -14.23 1.75 2.41
CA GLN A 93 -14.05 3.18 2.23
C GLN A 93 -14.74 3.96 3.35
N LEU A 94 -14.26 5.17 3.67
CA LEU A 94 -15.05 6.12 4.42
C LEU A 94 -16.09 6.77 3.50
N ASP A 95 -17.36 6.48 3.72
CA ASP A 95 -18.46 7.04 2.94
C ASP A 95 -18.85 8.43 3.40
N SER A 96 -18.81 8.67 4.69
CA SER A 96 -18.96 10.02 5.21
C SER A 96 -18.30 10.19 6.57
N VAL A 97 -17.79 11.39 6.79
CA VAL A 97 -17.31 11.88 8.08
C VAL A 97 -17.90 13.27 8.29
N VAL A 98 -18.75 13.41 9.30
CA VAL A 98 -19.49 14.65 9.55
C VAL A 98 -19.30 15.10 10.99
N ALA A 99 -19.01 16.38 11.18
CA ALA A 99 -18.95 17.01 12.50
C ALA A 99 -20.37 17.25 13.07
N PRO A 100 -20.52 17.42 14.40
CA PRO A 100 -21.82 17.66 15.03
C PRO A 100 -22.55 18.91 14.55
N ASP A 101 -21.81 19.91 14.06
CA ASP A 101 -22.34 21.12 13.44
C ASP A 101 -22.86 20.93 12.01
N GLY A 102 -22.78 19.71 11.48
CA GLY A 102 -23.19 19.36 10.12
C GLY A 102 -22.11 19.60 9.06
N ARG A 103 -20.91 20.09 9.43
CA ARG A 103 -19.79 20.26 8.52
C ARG A 103 -19.29 18.88 8.06
N ALA A 104 -19.38 18.62 6.77
CA ALA A 104 -18.88 17.41 6.17
C ALA A 104 -17.37 17.51 5.92
N TRP A 105 -16.62 16.52 6.37
CA TRP A 105 -15.20 16.34 6.09
C TRP A 105 -15.01 15.44 4.87
N ILE A 106 -15.78 14.37 4.83
CA ILE A 106 -15.83 13.42 3.74
C ILE A 106 -17.29 13.21 3.41
N THR A 107 -17.63 13.27 2.13
CA THR A 107 -18.94 12.87 1.62
C THR A 107 -18.75 11.94 0.44
N SER A 108 -19.37 10.76 0.50
CA SER A 108 -19.55 9.95 -0.69
C SER A 108 -20.59 10.64 -1.56
N ILE A 109 -20.16 11.15 -2.71
CA ILE A 109 -21.10 11.65 -3.72
C ILE A 109 -21.68 10.40 -4.38
N SER A 110 -22.99 10.21 -4.26
CA SER A 110 -23.68 9.15 -4.96
C SER A 110 -23.55 9.40 -6.47
N GLY A 111 -22.84 8.51 -7.16
CA GLY A 111 -22.58 8.62 -8.60
C GLY A 111 -21.12 8.82 -8.98
N ASP A 112 -20.22 9.13 -8.05
CA ASP A 112 -18.79 9.12 -8.33
C ASP A 112 -18.31 7.68 -8.55
N LEU A 113 -17.96 7.37 -9.77
CA LEU A 113 -17.46 6.05 -10.19
C LEU A 113 -15.98 5.83 -9.81
N GLY A 114 -15.35 6.80 -9.16
CA GLY A 114 -13.96 6.74 -8.76
C GLY A 114 -13.77 6.22 -7.33
N PRO A 115 -12.62 5.62 -7.02
CA PRO A 115 -12.26 5.20 -5.67
C PRO A 115 -12.06 6.38 -4.72
N THR A 116 -12.08 7.61 -5.25
CA THR A 116 -11.77 8.83 -4.51
C THR A 116 -12.76 9.92 -4.84
N CYS A 117 -13.21 10.66 -3.82
CA CYS A 117 -13.91 11.91 -4.04
C CYS A 117 -12.89 13.03 -4.31
N LEU A 118 -12.66 13.36 -5.58
CA LEU A 118 -11.68 14.38 -5.97
C LEU A 118 -12.10 15.80 -5.54
N SER A 119 -13.39 16.04 -5.35
CA SER A 119 -13.94 17.34 -4.93
C SER A 119 -14.11 17.47 -3.41
N CYS A 120 -13.87 16.39 -2.64
CA CYS A 120 -13.99 16.45 -1.20
C CYS A 120 -12.85 17.25 -0.56
N PRO A 121 -13.11 18.00 0.54
CA PRO A 121 -12.06 18.65 1.30
C PRO A 121 -10.99 17.69 1.84
N GLN A 122 -11.38 16.44 2.05
CA GLN A 122 -10.52 15.35 2.45
C GLN A 122 -10.60 14.24 1.40
N ARG A 123 -9.47 13.86 0.82
CA ARG A 123 -9.38 12.77 -0.15
C ARG A 123 -9.12 11.46 0.57
N VAL A 124 -9.86 10.41 0.23
CA VAL A 124 -9.67 9.06 0.76
C VAL A 124 -9.71 8.04 -0.37
N ALA A 125 -8.86 7.03 -0.28
CA ALA A 125 -8.89 5.90 -1.20
C ALA A 125 -9.75 4.75 -0.65
N VAL A 126 -10.01 3.76 -1.48
CA VAL A 126 -10.55 2.47 -1.04
C VAL A 126 -9.41 1.66 -0.44
N GLY A 127 -9.60 1.19 0.79
CA GLY A 127 -8.68 0.24 1.42
C GLY A 127 -8.95 -1.17 0.90
N ILE A 128 -7.88 -1.92 0.59
CA ILE A 128 -7.94 -3.27 0.05
C ILE A 128 -7.66 -4.27 1.16
N GLY A 129 -8.62 -5.17 1.41
CA GLY A 129 -8.55 -6.13 2.51
C GLY A 129 -8.92 -5.53 3.87
N TYR A 130 -8.57 -4.28 4.11
CA TYR A 130 -8.98 -3.38 5.19
C TYR A 130 -8.66 -1.94 4.75
N GLY A 131 -9.16 -0.94 5.45
CA GLY A 131 -8.84 0.46 5.16
C GLY A 131 -8.17 1.16 6.33
N LEU A 132 -7.09 1.87 6.05
CA LEU A 132 -6.53 2.88 6.95
C LEU A 132 -6.89 4.26 6.41
N PHE A 133 -7.42 5.11 7.26
CA PHE A 133 -7.82 6.47 6.93
C PHE A 133 -7.25 7.43 7.96
N ILE A 134 -6.51 8.42 7.51
CA ILE A 134 -5.87 9.42 8.37
C ILE A 134 -6.52 10.78 8.13
N LEU A 135 -7.00 11.40 9.18
CA LEU A 135 -7.65 12.69 9.14
C LEU A 135 -6.84 13.72 9.94
N PRO A 136 -6.69 14.94 9.40
CA PRO A 136 -7.02 15.36 8.05
C PRO A 136 -6.08 14.74 7.02
N SER A 137 -6.60 14.37 5.84
CA SER A 137 -5.82 13.82 4.71
C SER A 137 -5.23 14.90 3.80
N ASN A 138 -5.42 16.18 4.11
CA ASN A 138 -4.85 17.35 3.45
C ASN A 138 -3.88 18.09 4.41
N ASP A 139 -3.35 19.23 3.97
CA ASP A 139 -2.38 20.01 4.74
C ASP A 139 -3.00 20.96 5.76
N GLN A 140 -4.33 21.02 5.86
CA GLN A 140 -5.01 21.92 6.79
C GLN A 140 -4.70 21.58 8.25
N ALA A 141 -4.59 22.61 9.07
CA ALA A 141 -4.50 22.40 10.51
C ALA A 141 -5.78 21.71 11.02
N PRO A 142 -5.63 20.73 11.90
CA PRO A 142 -6.79 20.03 12.44
C PRO A 142 -7.62 20.99 13.31
N ASP A 143 -8.86 21.20 12.91
CA ASP A 143 -9.89 21.87 13.69
C ASP A 143 -10.96 20.84 14.06
N PHE A 144 -10.54 19.90 14.93
CA PHE A 144 -11.38 18.79 15.32
C PHE A 144 -12.48 19.23 16.27
N PRO A 145 -13.75 18.87 16.00
CA PRO A 145 -14.83 19.00 16.97
C PRO A 145 -14.67 17.98 18.11
N ALA A 146 -15.54 18.01 19.09
CA ALA A 146 -15.53 17.03 20.19
C ALA A 146 -15.84 15.59 19.74
N SER A 147 -16.43 15.42 18.56
CA SER A 147 -16.75 14.11 18.00
C SER A 147 -16.94 14.18 16.48
N LEU A 148 -16.87 13.03 15.82
CA LEU A 148 -17.20 12.86 14.41
C LEU A 148 -18.25 11.75 14.25
N MET A 149 -19.18 11.94 13.34
CA MET A 149 -20.06 10.87 12.89
C MET A 149 -19.43 10.21 11.66
N VAL A 150 -19.15 8.91 11.75
CA VAL A 150 -18.44 8.16 10.71
C VAL A 150 -19.39 7.11 10.12
N VAL A 151 -19.44 7.03 8.79
CA VAL A 151 -20.06 5.96 8.03
C VAL A 151 -19.00 5.34 7.14
N ALA A 152 -18.81 4.04 7.28
CA ALA A 152 -17.95 3.25 6.40
C ALA A 152 -18.80 2.50 5.37
N GLY A 153 -18.21 2.20 4.21
CA GLY A 153 -18.89 1.42 3.17
C GLY A 153 -18.02 0.28 2.69
N VAL A 154 -18.67 -0.83 2.30
CA VAL A 154 -18.01 -1.94 1.61
C VAL A 154 -18.12 -1.71 0.10
N ARG A 155 -17.01 -1.93 -0.59
CA ARG A 155 -16.90 -1.79 -2.04
C ARG A 155 -16.66 -3.15 -2.68
N ASP A 156 -17.15 -3.33 -3.88
CA ASP A 156 -16.70 -4.39 -4.76
C ASP A 156 -15.25 -4.09 -5.19
N CYS A 157 -14.32 -5.00 -4.92
CA CYS A 157 -12.90 -4.73 -5.13
C CYS A 157 -12.53 -4.53 -6.60
N SER A 158 -13.31 -5.09 -7.53
CA SER A 158 -13.01 -4.97 -8.98
C SER A 158 -13.57 -3.69 -9.58
N THR A 159 -14.78 -3.30 -9.17
CA THR A 159 -15.46 -2.13 -9.73
C THR A 159 -15.32 -0.88 -8.88
N LEU A 160 -14.98 -1.04 -7.60
CA LEU A 160 -14.96 -0.01 -6.55
C LEU A 160 -16.32 0.65 -6.28
N LEU A 161 -17.38 0.09 -6.84
CA LEU A 161 -18.75 0.49 -6.57
C LEU A 161 -19.23 -0.06 -5.21
N PRO A 162 -20.29 0.51 -4.61
CA PRO A 162 -20.88 -0.05 -3.41
C PRO A 162 -21.21 -1.54 -3.60
N ALA A 163 -20.72 -2.37 -2.69
CA ALA A 163 -21.02 -3.80 -2.72
C ALA A 163 -22.45 -4.03 -2.25
N VAL A 164 -23.18 -4.88 -2.97
CA VAL A 164 -24.57 -5.27 -2.65
C VAL A 164 -24.72 -6.77 -2.40
N ALA A 165 -23.62 -7.52 -2.52
CA ALA A 165 -23.58 -8.96 -2.31
C ALA A 165 -22.35 -9.34 -1.47
N ASN A 166 -22.44 -10.48 -0.79
CA ASN A 166 -21.36 -11.01 0.06
C ASN A 166 -20.86 -10.01 1.12
N LEU A 167 -21.78 -9.20 1.65
CA LEU A 167 -21.45 -8.23 2.68
C LEU A 167 -21.12 -8.94 4.00
N PRO A 168 -20.07 -8.50 4.72
CA PRO A 168 -19.89 -8.92 6.11
C PRO A 168 -21.09 -8.42 6.94
N PRO A 169 -21.47 -9.10 8.01
CA PRO A 169 -22.60 -8.65 8.84
C PRO A 169 -22.36 -7.33 9.56
N ARG A 170 -21.09 -7.00 9.76
CA ARG A 170 -20.61 -5.78 10.44
C ARG A 170 -19.20 -5.45 10.01
N LEU A 171 -18.77 -4.21 10.26
CA LEU A 171 -17.38 -3.78 10.15
C LEU A 171 -16.82 -3.50 11.55
N ARG A 172 -15.55 -3.78 11.76
CA ARG A 172 -14.81 -3.32 12.94
C ARG A 172 -14.18 -1.98 12.61
N ILE A 173 -14.40 -1.00 13.47
CA ILE A 173 -13.78 0.33 13.38
C ILE A 173 -12.92 0.53 14.63
N GLU A 174 -11.65 0.76 14.40
CA GLU A 174 -10.65 1.05 15.42
C GLU A 174 -10.11 2.45 15.19
N SER A 175 -9.65 3.08 16.23
CA SER A 175 -9.04 4.42 16.15
C SER A 175 -7.72 4.48 16.88
N LEU A 176 -6.91 5.42 16.40
CA LEU A 176 -5.71 5.91 17.06
C LEU A 176 -5.78 7.44 17.02
N PHE A 177 -5.56 8.06 18.17
CA PHE A 177 -5.53 9.50 18.29
C PHE A 177 -4.11 9.94 18.67
N ALA A 178 -3.60 10.95 17.96
CA ALA A 178 -2.31 11.53 18.27
C ALA A 178 -2.42 13.04 18.42
N PRO A 179 -1.62 13.68 19.29
CA PRO A 179 -1.50 15.13 19.34
C PRO A 179 -0.90 15.66 18.03
N PRO A 180 -1.03 16.97 17.74
CA PRO A 180 -0.29 17.60 16.66
C PRO A 180 1.22 17.41 16.85
N VAL A 181 1.91 17.05 15.79
CA VAL A 181 3.36 16.90 15.82
C VAL A 181 4.01 18.20 15.34
N GLU A 182 4.93 18.72 16.14
CA GLU A 182 5.71 19.89 15.75
C GLU A 182 6.49 19.66 14.45
N ALA A 183 6.48 20.64 13.55
CA ALA A 183 7.07 20.50 12.23
C ALA A 183 8.59 20.20 12.26
N THR A 184 9.27 20.60 13.31
CA THR A 184 10.71 20.42 13.50
C THR A 184 11.11 19.12 14.20
N ARG A 185 10.14 18.40 14.81
CA ARG A 185 10.43 17.15 15.50
C ARG A 185 10.89 16.09 14.51
N ALA A 186 12.03 15.46 14.77
CA ALA A 186 12.56 14.42 13.92
C ALA A 186 11.70 13.15 13.95
N GLY A 187 11.37 12.62 12.78
CA GLY A 187 10.61 11.39 12.60
C GLY A 187 11.41 10.31 11.90
N ILE A 188 11.31 9.08 12.41
CA ILE A 188 12.00 7.91 11.88
C ILE A 188 10.96 6.95 11.28
N ILE A 189 11.22 6.49 10.07
CA ILE A 189 10.44 5.47 9.37
C ILE A 189 11.32 4.23 9.27
N SER A 190 10.94 3.16 9.97
CA SER A 190 11.65 1.90 9.93
C SER A 190 11.23 1.08 8.71
N LEU A 191 12.18 0.59 7.91
CA LEU A 191 11.92 -0.22 6.72
C LEU A 191 12.28 -1.69 6.98
N GLY A 192 11.43 -2.61 6.52
CA GLY A 192 11.74 -4.02 6.39
C GLY A 192 11.93 -4.36 4.91
N LEU A 193 13.15 -4.70 4.50
CA LEU A 193 13.48 -4.92 3.10
C LEU A 193 13.46 -6.42 2.75
N ALA A 194 12.61 -6.82 1.82
CA ALA A 194 12.53 -8.18 1.31
C ALA A 194 13.00 -8.24 -0.15
N PHE A 195 13.89 -9.20 -0.45
CA PHE A 195 14.45 -9.40 -1.77
C PHE A 195 13.98 -10.74 -2.31
N LEU A 196 13.14 -10.73 -3.35
CA LEU A 196 12.67 -11.96 -3.99
C LEU A 196 13.71 -12.48 -4.98
N ILE A 197 13.75 -13.78 -5.23
CA ILE A 197 14.82 -14.47 -5.97
C ILE A 197 15.08 -13.92 -7.37
N ASP A 198 14.05 -13.42 -8.04
CA ASP A 198 14.14 -12.84 -9.39
C ASP A 198 14.29 -11.31 -9.40
N SER A 199 14.39 -10.70 -8.22
CA SER A 199 14.83 -9.31 -8.12
C SER A 199 16.34 -9.21 -8.38
N PRO A 200 16.82 -8.24 -9.15
CA PRO A 200 18.26 -7.98 -9.30
C PRO A 200 18.97 -7.76 -7.93
N LEU A 201 18.27 -7.19 -6.97
CA LEU A 201 18.80 -6.95 -5.62
C LEU A 201 18.78 -8.20 -4.72
N ALA A 202 18.34 -9.37 -5.22
CA ALA A 202 18.62 -10.64 -4.57
C ALA A 202 20.12 -10.96 -4.59
N ASP A 203 20.87 -10.50 -5.62
CA ASP A 203 22.33 -10.55 -5.63
C ASP A 203 22.90 -9.64 -4.53
N GLU A 204 23.62 -10.26 -3.59
CA GLU A 204 24.17 -9.56 -2.42
C GLU A 204 25.23 -8.51 -2.80
N ALA A 205 26.05 -8.77 -3.82
CA ALA A 205 27.10 -7.83 -4.24
C ALA A 205 26.47 -6.59 -4.89
N LEU A 206 25.47 -6.77 -5.75
CA LEU A 206 24.72 -5.67 -6.35
C LEU A 206 23.96 -4.88 -5.28
N ARG A 207 23.28 -5.57 -4.35
CA ARG A 207 22.58 -4.94 -3.24
C ARG A 207 23.49 -4.10 -2.38
N ALA A 208 24.68 -4.62 -2.02
CA ALA A 208 25.68 -3.90 -1.24
C ALA A 208 26.22 -2.66 -1.98
N ALA A 209 26.28 -2.70 -3.30
CA ALA A 209 26.74 -1.57 -4.11
C ALA A 209 25.67 -0.47 -4.28
N VAL A 210 24.37 -0.84 -4.35
CA VAL A 210 23.30 0.09 -4.75
C VAL A 210 22.54 0.63 -3.53
N LEU A 211 22.19 -0.22 -2.58
CA LEU A 211 21.23 0.11 -1.53
C LEU A 211 21.69 1.21 -0.55
N PRO A 212 22.95 1.25 -0.09
CA PRO A 212 23.38 2.31 0.83
C PRO A 212 23.26 3.70 0.24
N GLU A 213 23.63 3.87 -1.04
CA GLU A 213 23.50 5.16 -1.72
C GLU A 213 22.02 5.49 -2.00
N THR A 214 21.19 4.51 -2.35
CA THR A 214 19.75 4.69 -2.49
C THR A 214 19.12 5.23 -1.21
N LEU A 215 19.41 4.61 -0.06
CA LEU A 215 18.87 5.05 1.22
C LEU A 215 19.38 6.42 1.65
N ARG A 216 20.65 6.74 1.36
CA ARG A 216 21.19 8.07 1.58
C ARG A 216 20.41 9.13 0.80
N LEU A 217 20.13 8.88 -0.48
CA LEU A 217 19.36 9.78 -1.34
C LEU A 217 17.90 9.89 -0.91
N VAL A 218 17.25 8.79 -0.50
CA VAL A 218 15.90 8.84 0.10
C VAL A 218 15.89 9.75 1.32
N ASN A 219 16.90 9.64 2.19
CA ASN A 219 17.01 10.50 3.36
C ASN A 219 17.22 11.96 3.00
N GLU A 220 17.93 12.27 1.92
CA GLU A 220 18.05 13.65 1.41
C GLU A 220 16.72 14.21 0.93
N LEU A 221 15.88 13.38 0.24
CA LEU A 221 14.54 13.77 -0.18
C LEU A 221 13.57 14.00 1.00
N LEU A 222 13.75 13.28 2.11
CA LEU A 222 12.91 13.36 3.30
C LEU A 222 13.38 14.42 4.31
N ALA A 223 14.64 14.82 4.27
CA ALA A 223 15.25 15.75 5.23
C ALA A 223 14.52 17.09 5.40
N PRO A 224 13.98 17.74 4.33
CA PRO A 224 13.23 18.98 4.49
C PRO A 224 11.98 18.85 5.38
N GLY A 225 11.41 17.64 5.49
CA GLY A 225 10.29 17.31 6.38
C GLY A 225 10.72 16.85 7.77
N ALA A 226 12.01 16.92 8.12
CA ALA A 226 12.58 16.33 9.34
C ALA A 226 12.24 14.83 9.46
N LEU A 227 12.18 14.11 8.35
CA LEU A 227 11.94 12.68 8.28
C LEU A 227 13.19 11.95 7.78
N GLN A 228 13.35 10.71 8.25
CA GLN A 228 14.40 9.81 7.76
C GLN A 228 13.93 8.36 7.76
N VAL A 229 14.51 7.57 6.86
CA VAL A 229 14.33 6.13 6.84
C VAL A 229 15.52 5.42 7.48
N THR A 230 15.25 4.31 8.16
CA THR A 230 16.26 3.38 8.67
C THR A 230 15.87 1.97 8.29
N VAL A 231 16.84 1.09 8.08
CA VAL A 231 16.56 -0.34 7.84
C VAL A 231 16.48 -1.05 9.18
N ALA A 232 15.28 -1.52 9.52
CA ALA A 232 15.08 -2.32 10.74
C ALA A 232 15.37 -3.79 10.49
N ARG A 233 15.02 -4.29 9.30
CA ARG A 233 15.11 -5.73 8.99
C ARG A 233 15.41 -5.94 7.51
N THR A 234 16.09 -7.06 7.21
CA THR A 234 16.30 -7.53 5.83
C THR A 234 15.98 -9.02 5.71
N ARG A 235 15.50 -9.43 4.54
CA ARG A 235 15.21 -10.84 4.23
C ARG A 235 15.43 -11.12 2.76
N SER A 236 16.08 -12.25 2.43
CA SER A 236 16.06 -12.84 1.10
C SER A 236 15.02 -13.96 1.05
N VAL A 237 14.22 -14.02 -0.02
CA VAL A 237 13.16 -15.00 -0.20
C VAL A 237 13.46 -15.81 -1.46
N ASP A 238 14.11 -16.95 -1.26
CA ASP A 238 14.77 -17.72 -2.35
C ASP A 238 13.82 -18.67 -3.09
N HIS A 239 12.60 -18.85 -2.61
CA HIS A 239 11.66 -19.84 -3.13
C HIS A 239 10.43 -19.23 -3.80
N LEU A 240 10.30 -17.90 -3.78
CA LEU A 240 9.24 -17.20 -4.46
C LEU A 240 9.75 -16.54 -5.73
N THR A 241 9.09 -16.84 -6.84
CA THR A 241 9.21 -16.03 -8.04
C THR A 241 8.47 -14.72 -7.80
N GLY A 242 9.17 -13.61 -7.96
CA GLY A 242 8.67 -12.28 -7.66
C GLY A 242 7.82 -11.65 -8.75
N SER A 243 7.34 -12.45 -9.70
CA SER A 243 6.39 -11.96 -10.69
C SER A 243 5.01 -11.81 -10.06
N LEU A 244 4.59 -10.57 -9.87
CA LEU A 244 3.26 -10.21 -9.40
C LEU A 244 2.37 -10.00 -10.63
N ASP A 245 1.57 -11.03 -10.95
CA ASP A 245 0.52 -10.93 -11.96
C ASP A 245 -0.82 -10.71 -11.25
N LEU A 246 -1.22 -9.45 -11.18
CA LEU A 246 -2.39 -8.99 -10.46
C LEU A 246 -3.53 -8.74 -11.44
N THR A 247 -4.73 -9.08 -11.03
CA THR A 247 -5.95 -8.63 -11.70
C THR A 247 -6.67 -7.66 -10.78
N ARG A 248 -7.09 -6.52 -11.30
CA ARG A 248 -7.88 -5.57 -10.53
C ARG A 248 -9.08 -6.28 -9.89
N GLY A 249 -9.17 -6.22 -8.58
CA GLY A 249 -10.19 -6.91 -7.78
C GLY A 249 -9.79 -8.27 -7.26
N ASP A 250 -8.73 -8.88 -7.76
CA ASP A 250 -8.14 -10.10 -7.21
C ASP A 250 -6.76 -9.78 -6.60
N TYR A 251 -6.74 -9.54 -5.31
CA TYR A 251 -5.54 -9.25 -4.54
C TYR A 251 -5.00 -10.51 -3.81
N GLY A 252 -5.59 -11.68 -4.06
CA GLY A 252 -5.15 -12.95 -3.47
C GLY A 252 -3.65 -13.25 -3.70
N PRO A 253 -3.11 -13.07 -4.91
CA PRO A 253 -1.68 -13.25 -5.17
C PRO A 253 -0.80 -12.31 -4.34
N LEU A 254 -1.24 -11.06 -4.16
CA LEU A 254 -0.52 -10.07 -3.36
C LEU A 254 -0.58 -10.40 -1.86
N ASP A 255 -1.74 -10.82 -1.36
CA ASP A 255 -1.91 -11.27 0.01
C ASP A 255 -1.04 -12.49 0.32
N ALA A 256 -0.98 -13.46 -0.61
CA ALA A 256 -0.15 -14.64 -0.47
C ALA A 256 1.34 -14.30 -0.43
N LEU A 257 1.79 -13.41 -1.34
CA LEU A 257 3.17 -12.93 -1.33
C LEU A 257 3.49 -12.18 -0.05
N HIS A 258 2.60 -11.30 0.38
CA HIS A 258 2.79 -10.52 1.60
C HIS A 258 2.88 -11.40 2.84
N ALA A 259 2.00 -12.41 2.96
CA ALA A 259 2.03 -13.38 4.05
C ALA A 259 3.35 -14.16 4.09
N GLU A 260 3.86 -14.56 2.92
CA GLU A 260 5.14 -15.26 2.82
C GLU A 260 6.33 -14.34 3.11
N VAL A 261 6.33 -13.12 2.57
CA VAL A 261 7.35 -12.10 2.85
C VAL A 261 7.41 -11.79 4.35
N LEU A 262 6.27 -11.67 5.01
CA LEU A 262 6.23 -11.48 6.46
C LEU A 262 6.64 -12.73 7.25
N GLY A 263 6.79 -13.90 6.59
CA GLY A 263 7.22 -15.14 7.22
C GLY A 263 6.15 -15.80 8.10
N ARG A 264 4.88 -15.50 7.84
CA ARG A 264 3.75 -16.13 8.53
C ARG A 264 3.68 -17.61 8.14
N GLY A 265 4.36 -18.48 8.83
CA GLY A 265 4.31 -19.93 8.62
C GLY A 265 5.64 -20.65 8.58
N SER A 266 6.76 -20.03 8.27
CA SER A 266 8.04 -20.71 8.07
C SER A 266 9.09 -20.44 9.16
N CYS A 267 8.97 -19.38 9.94
CA CYS A 267 10.01 -18.94 10.88
C CYS A 267 9.70 -19.23 12.36
N GLY A 268 8.67 -20.05 12.64
CA GLY A 268 8.32 -20.49 14.01
C GLY A 268 7.52 -19.47 14.83
N PRO A 269 7.25 -19.75 16.12
CA PRO A 269 6.27 -19.01 16.93
C PRO A 269 6.61 -17.54 17.20
N LEU A 270 7.83 -17.10 16.91
CA LEU A 270 8.20 -15.67 17.01
C LEU A 270 7.52 -14.78 15.96
N VAL A 271 6.93 -15.39 14.92
CA VAL A 271 6.31 -14.66 13.82
C VAL A 271 4.82 -14.41 14.05
N ASP A 272 4.17 -15.21 14.92
CA ASP A 272 2.81 -14.90 15.41
C ASP A 272 2.79 -13.66 16.32
N GLN A 273 3.98 -13.25 16.78
CA GLN A 273 4.26 -12.03 17.54
C GLN A 273 5.10 -11.04 16.72
N VAL A 274 4.83 -10.86 15.42
CA VAL A 274 5.13 -9.56 14.80
C VAL A 274 4.15 -8.61 15.48
N ASP A 275 4.50 -8.30 16.72
CA ASP A 275 3.76 -7.41 17.57
C ASP A 275 3.54 -6.13 16.78
N GLN A 276 2.33 -5.65 16.81
CA GLN A 276 1.93 -4.35 16.26
C GLN A 276 2.84 -3.21 16.75
N GLU A 277 3.73 -3.51 17.68
CA GLU A 277 4.66 -2.61 18.35
C GLU A 277 5.91 -2.29 17.52
N ASP A 278 6.32 -3.17 16.59
CA ASP A 278 7.57 -2.96 15.84
C ASP A 278 7.47 -2.02 14.64
N GLY A 279 6.25 -1.61 14.24
CA GLY A 279 5.92 -0.53 13.30
C GLY A 279 6.92 -0.26 12.16
N TRP A 280 7.22 -1.26 11.31
CA TRP A 280 8.08 -1.08 10.14
C TRP A 280 7.28 -1.17 8.83
N VAL A 281 7.75 -0.47 7.81
CA VAL A 281 7.15 -0.43 6.46
C VAL A 281 7.77 -1.54 5.62
N PRO A 282 6.98 -2.52 5.12
CA PRO A 282 7.49 -3.54 4.22
C PRO A 282 7.85 -2.94 2.87
N VAL A 283 9.07 -3.20 2.39
CA VAL A 283 9.53 -2.86 1.04
C VAL A 283 9.96 -4.15 0.36
N VAL A 284 9.26 -4.53 -0.69
CA VAL A 284 9.48 -5.78 -1.43
C VAL A 284 10.10 -5.47 -2.79
N PHE A 285 11.33 -5.92 -2.99
CA PHE A 285 11.97 -5.89 -4.27
C PHE A 285 11.60 -7.16 -5.04
N SER A 286 10.73 -7.02 -6.03
CA SER A 286 10.16 -8.11 -6.82
C SER A 286 10.88 -8.26 -8.17
N GLY A 287 10.57 -9.31 -8.91
CA GLY A 287 10.92 -9.45 -10.30
C GLY A 287 10.14 -8.46 -11.16
N CYS A 288 8.93 -8.82 -11.55
CA CYS A 288 8.07 -7.90 -12.30
C CYS A 288 6.72 -7.68 -11.61
N ILE A 289 6.07 -6.56 -11.94
CA ILE A 289 4.72 -6.24 -11.48
C ILE A 289 3.87 -5.97 -12.71
N GLN A 290 2.77 -6.68 -12.85
CA GLN A 290 1.80 -6.51 -13.91
C GLN A 290 0.39 -6.44 -13.31
N ILE A 291 -0.40 -5.48 -13.77
CA ILE A 291 -1.79 -5.29 -13.32
C ILE A 291 -2.71 -5.31 -14.53
N ALA A 292 -3.55 -6.32 -14.63
CA ALA A 292 -4.61 -6.40 -15.62
C ALA A 292 -5.87 -5.69 -15.11
N ASP A 293 -6.43 -4.78 -15.90
CA ASP A 293 -7.74 -4.19 -15.67
C ASP A 293 -8.76 -4.79 -16.65
N PRO A 294 -9.58 -5.75 -16.22
CA PRO A 294 -10.54 -6.40 -17.09
C PRO A 294 -11.67 -5.46 -17.54
N LEU A 295 -11.95 -4.39 -16.80
CA LEU A 295 -12.98 -3.40 -17.17
C LEU A 295 -12.51 -2.52 -18.31
N GLN A 296 -11.24 -2.13 -18.30
CA GLN A 296 -10.64 -1.30 -19.36
C GLN A 296 -9.97 -2.12 -20.45
N GLN A 297 -9.85 -3.44 -20.27
CA GLN A 297 -9.13 -4.35 -21.18
C GLN A 297 -7.67 -3.90 -21.40
N THR A 298 -7.05 -3.37 -20.35
CA THR A 298 -5.67 -2.90 -20.36
C THR A 298 -4.81 -3.68 -19.40
N THR A 299 -3.52 -3.66 -19.62
CA THR A 299 -2.51 -4.19 -18.71
C THR A 299 -1.44 -3.13 -18.53
N SER A 300 -1.09 -2.86 -17.29
CA SER A 300 -0.03 -1.93 -16.92
C SER A 300 1.11 -2.67 -16.23
N GLU A 301 2.32 -2.15 -16.36
CA GLU A 301 3.52 -2.63 -15.67
C GLU A 301 4.10 -1.46 -14.85
N PRO A 302 3.56 -1.14 -13.67
CA PRO A 302 4.11 -0.07 -12.85
C PRO A 302 5.53 -0.38 -12.39
N ASP A 303 6.36 0.65 -12.24
CA ASP A 303 7.73 0.53 -11.72
C ASP A 303 7.72 0.29 -10.21
N GLY A 304 6.75 0.85 -9.51
CA GLY A 304 6.44 0.62 -8.11
C GLY A 304 4.95 0.56 -7.87
N MET A 305 4.56 0.08 -6.71
CA MET A 305 3.16 -0.01 -6.30
C MET A 305 3.03 0.03 -4.78
N THR A 306 2.13 0.86 -4.31
CA THR A 306 1.65 0.89 -2.93
C THR A 306 0.14 0.67 -2.93
N PRO A 307 -0.36 -0.51 -2.52
CA PRO A 307 -1.78 -0.88 -2.69
C PRO A 307 -2.79 -0.02 -1.94
N GLY A 308 -2.39 0.60 -0.84
CA GLY A 308 -3.24 1.47 -0.01
C GLY A 308 -2.71 2.89 0.09
N ILE A 309 -3.59 3.89 0.13
CA ILE A 309 -3.25 5.30 0.37
C ILE A 309 -4.17 5.88 1.46
N PRO A 310 -3.66 6.05 2.69
CA PRO A 310 -2.42 5.50 3.24
C PRO A 310 -2.45 3.98 3.36
N SER A 311 -1.28 3.36 3.38
CA SER A 311 -1.15 1.94 3.74
C SER A 311 -1.07 1.77 5.26
N GLY A 312 -1.51 0.63 5.74
CA GLY A 312 -1.51 0.35 7.17
C GLY A 312 -0.35 -0.50 7.65
N PHE A 313 -0.43 -0.92 8.91
CA PHE A 313 0.59 -1.76 9.51
C PHE A 313 0.27 -3.25 9.42
N PRO A 314 1.27 -4.12 9.16
CA PRO A 314 1.16 -5.51 9.56
C PRO A 314 0.90 -5.60 11.09
N PRO A 315 0.13 -6.57 11.60
CA PRO A 315 -0.42 -7.72 10.93
C PRO A 315 -1.84 -7.52 10.39
N ALA A 316 -2.42 -6.35 10.56
CA ALA A 316 -3.85 -6.14 10.28
C ALA A 316 -4.14 -6.04 8.78
N GLY A 317 -3.17 -5.63 7.98
CA GLY A 317 -3.33 -5.43 6.55
C GLY A 317 -2.89 -6.63 5.74
N ARG A 318 -3.71 -6.94 4.78
CA ARG A 318 -3.34 -7.79 3.69
C ARG A 318 -2.78 -6.89 2.61
N ALA A 319 -1.65 -7.26 2.04
CA ALA A 319 -1.03 -6.54 0.94
C ALA A 319 -0.44 -5.15 1.26
N ASP A 320 -0.38 -4.73 2.52
CA ASP A 320 0.30 -3.49 2.88
C ASP A 320 1.80 -3.56 2.66
N GLY A 321 2.32 -2.55 1.98
CA GLY A 321 3.74 -2.48 1.70
C GLY A 321 4.02 -1.70 0.43
N ILE A 322 5.30 -1.56 0.16
CA ILE A 322 5.83 -0.96 -1.04
C ILE A 322 6.42 -2.09 -1.88
N TYR A 323 6.03 -2.18 -3.15
CA TYR A 323 6.51 -3.18 -4.09
C TYR A 323 7.25 -2.48 -5.23
N LEU A 324 8.51 -2.87 -5.45
CA LEU A 324 9.37 -2.27 -6.48
C LEU A 324 9.79 -3.34 -7.48
N LYS A 325 9.58 -3.09 -8.78
CA LYS A 325 9.92 -4.07 -9.80
C LYS A 325 11.41 -4.03 -10.17
N GLY A 326 11.97 -5.19 -10.47
CA GLY A 326 13.34 -5.37 -10.90
C GLY A 326 13.50 -5.74 -12.37
N GLN A 327 12.42 -6.05 -13.09
CA GLN A 327 12.44 -6.37 -14.52
C GLN A 327 11.05 -6.15 -15.16
N SER A 328 10.98 -6.08 -16.49
CA SER A 328 9.70 -6.12 -17.21
C SER A 328 9.10 -7.53 -17.16
N CYS A 329 7.78 -7.62 -17.15
CA CYS A 329 7.05 -8.89 -17.20
C CYS A 329 7.12 -9.58 -18.59
N ARG A 330 7.73 -8.96 -19.59
CA ARG A 330 7.90 -9.58 -20.93
C ARG A 330 8.88 -10.76 -20.83
N PRO A 331 8.54 -11.92 -21.41
CA PRO A 331 9.43 -13.08 -21.41
C PRO A 331 10.81 -12.73 -21.98
N GLY A 332 11.87 -13.11 -21.27
CA GLY A 332 13.25 -12.85 -21.68
C GLY A 332 13.75 -11.43 -21.44
N SER A 333 13.01 -10.61 -20.72
CA SER A 333 13.47 -9.29 -20.31
C SER A 333 14.73 -9.40 -19.43
N ALA A 334 15.66 -8.48 -19.65
CA ALA A 334 16.81 -8.35 -18.77
C ALA A 334 16.40 -7.68 -17.44
N PRO A 335 17.09 -7.98 -16.34
CA PRO A 335 16.94 -7.27 -15.10
C PRO A 335 17.18 -5.76 -15.27
N ILE A 336 16.39 -4.94 -14.59
CA ILE A 336 16.57 -3.48 -14.59
C ILE A 336 17.64 -3.15 -13.55
N ASN A 337 18.76 -2.63 -14.02
CA ASN A 337 19.78 -2.08 -13.12
C ASN A 337 19.43 -0.64 -12.77
N TRP A 338 18.59 -0.47 -11.76
CA TRP A 338 18.23 0.85 -11.27
C TRP A 338 19.46 1.61 -10.77
N PRO A 339 19.80 2.78 -11.35
CA PRO A 339 20.76 3.68 -10.70
C PRO A 339 20.24 4.06 -9.31
N PRO A 340 21.11 4.22 -8.30
CA PRO A 340 20.67 4.59 -6.94
C PRO A 340 19.76 5.81 -6.87
N SER A 341 19.95 6.80 -7.74
CA SER A 341 19.12 8.00 -7.79
C SER A 341 17.70 7.72 -8.26
N LEU A 342 17.52 6.91 -9.31
CA LEU A 342 16.17 6.56 -9.79
C LEU A 342 15.47 5.62 -8.81
N LEU A 343 16.18 4.67 -8.22
CA LEU A 343 15.61 3.79 -7.20
C LEU A 343 15.22 4.59 -5.94
N ALA A 344 15.99 5.61 -5.56
CA ALA A 344 15.65 6.49 -4.45
C ALA A 344 14.41 7.34 -4.76
N THR A 345 14.29 7.87 -5.97
CA THR A 345 13.10 8.59 -6.43
C THR A 345 11.87 7.69 -6.37
N LEU A 346 11.96 6.48 -6.90
CA LEU A 346 10.86 5.52 -6.91
C LEU A 346 10.47 5.10 -5.48
N LEU A 347 11.44 4.73 -4.64
CA LEU A 347 11.17 4.34 -3.26
C LEU A 347 10.56 5.50 -2.45
N ALA A 348 11.03 6.72 -2.63
CA ALA A 348 10.48 7.89 -1.95
C ALA A 348 9.05 8.21 -2.43
N HIS A 349 8.75 8.05 -3.72
CA HIS A 349 7.42 8.19 -4.30
C HIS A 349 6.44 7.19 -3.68
N GLU A 350 6.79 5.90 -3.69
CA GLU A 350 5.95 4.86 -3.10
C GLU A 350 5.79 5.03 -1.58
N LEU A 351 6.84 5.50 -0.90
CA LEU A 351 6.76 5.85 0.52
C LEU A 351 5.80 7.02 0.75
N GLY A 352 5.75 7.98 -0.17
CA GLY A 352 4.75 9.05 -0.16
C GLY A 352 3.32 8.51 -0.17
N HIS A 353 3.02 7.56 -1.06
CA HIS A 353 1.72 6.86 -1.09
C HIS A 353 1.46 6.11 0.21
N TYR A 354 2.44 5.35 0.69
CA TYR A 354 2.32 4.63 1.96
C TYR A 354 1.95 5.58 3.11
N LEU A 355 2.53 6.76 3.14
CA LEU A 355 2.30 7.78 4.17
C LEU A 355 1.07 8.69 3.90
N GLY A 356 0.29 8.41 2.85
CA GLY A 356 -1.00 9.06 2.62
C GLY A 356 -1.04 10.11 1.51
N LEU A 357 0.00 10.24 0.71
CA LEU A 357 0.00 11.17 -0.43
C LEU A 357 -0.63 10.53 -1.66
N PHE A 358 -1.45 11.30 -2.35
CA PHE A 358 -1.90 11.01 -3.71
C PHE A 358 -0.95 11.64 -4.73
N HIS A 359 -1.08 11.27 -6.00
CA HIS A 359 -0.34 11.96 -7.04
C HIS A 359 -0.65 13.46 -7.02
N SER A 360 0.39 14.29 -7.17
CA SER A 360 0.24 15.74 -7.33
C SER A 360 -0.52 16.07 -8.61
N VAL A 361 -0.24 15.29 -9.66
CA VAL A 361 -0.97 15.30 -10.93
C VAL A 361 -1.15 13.85 -11.35
N GLU A 362 -2.39 13.42 -11.57
CA GLU A 362 -2.73 12.09 -12.09
C GLU A 362 -2.45 12.00 -13.61
N ALA A 363 -2.43 10.80 -14.16
CA ALA A 363 -2.20 10.58 -15.59
C ALA A 363 -3.24 11.25 -16.51
N ASP A 364 -4.44 11.52 -16.02
CA ASP A 364 -5.50 12.24 -16.72
C ASP A 364 -5.43 13.77 -16.54
N GLY A 365 -4.42 14.25 -15.80
CA GLY A 365 -4.22 15.67 -15.50
C GLY A 365 -4.97 16.18 -14.27
N THR A 366 -5.68 15.31 -13.53
CA THR A 366 -6.33 15.69 -12.27
C THR A 366 -5.26 16.06 -11.22
N LEU A 367 -5.46 17.21 -10.56
CA LEU A 367 -4.56 17.70 -9.52
C LEU A 367 -4.98 17.17 -8.14
N ASP A 368 -4.01 17.04 -7.24
CA ASP A 368 -4.30 16.86 -5.82
C ASP A 368 -4.87 18.18 -5.21
N GLN A 369 -5.18 18.15 -3.92
CA GLN A 369 -5.78 19.30 -3.23
C GLN A 369 -4.76 20.15 -2.47
N LEU A 370 -3.46 19.89 -2.66
CA LEU A 370 -2.38 20.62 -2.01
C LEU A 370 -1.96 21.79 -2.88
N ALA A 371 -1.96 23.00 -2.32
CA ALA A 371 -1.77 24.22 -3.11
C ALA A 371 -0.31 24.44 -3.59
N ASP A 372 0.65 23.71 -3.01
CA ASP A 372 2.09 23.85 -3.28
C ASP A 372 2.68 22.66 -4.06
N THR A 373 1.83 21.91 -4.77
CA THR A 373 2.21 20.79 -5.64
C THR A 373 1.99 21.12 -7.11
N ASP A 374 2.80 20.53 -7.98
CA ASP A 374 2.71 20.68 -9.43
C ASP A 374 3.26 19.42 -10.15
N ALA A 375 3.42 19.51 -11.47
CA ALA A 375 3.96 18.42 -12.28
C ALA A 375 5.47 18.16 -12.10
N ASN A 376 6.21 19.01 -11.37
CA ASN A 376 7.62 18.76 -11.02
C ASN A 376 7.80 18.14 -9.64
N ASN A 377 6.69 17.80 -9.00
CA ASN A 377 6.66 17.24 -7.66
C ASN A 377 7.03 15.76 -7.66
N LEU A 378 7.63 15.26 -6.57
CA LEU A 378 7.97 13.84 -6.43
C LEU A 378 6.76 12.91 -6.53
N MET A 379 5.56 13.39 -6.16
CA MET A 379 4.30 12.65 -6.31
C MET A 379 3.63 12.84 -7.68
N TYR A 380 4.34 13.32 -8.71
CA TYR A 380 3.86 13.25 -10.09
C TYR A 380 3.65 11.78 -10.49
N TYR A 381 2.60 11.45 -11.26
CA TYR A 381 2.27 10.05 -11.59
C TYR A 381 3.40 9.27 -12.29
N ASP A 382 4.36 9.96 -12.89
CA ASP A 382 5.57 9.38 -13.51
C ASP A 382 6.83 10.13 -13.04
N PRO A 383 7.27 9.89 -11.79
CA PRO A 383 8.34 10.66 -11.15
C PRO A 383 9.72 10.40 -11.77
N LEU A 384 9.91 9.27 -12.48
CA LEU A 384 11.19 8.92 -13.08
C LEU A 384 11.52 9.76 -14.31
N THR A 385 10.56 10.50 -14.86
CA THR A 385 10.77 11.45 -15.97
C THR A 385 11.26 12.81 -15.50
N LEU A 386 11.27 13.06 -14.19
CA LEU A 386 11.63 14.35 -13.61
C LEU A 386 13.13 14.45 -13.30
N SER A 387 13.70 15.63 -13.51
CA SER A 387 15.15 15.84 -13.31
C SER A 387 15.56 16.03 -11.85
N ALA A 388 14.69 16.61 -11.02
CA ALA A 388 14.96 16.90 -9.61
C ALA A 388 13.66 16.97 -8.82
N PRO A 389 12.90 15.85 -8.72
CA PRO A 389 11.64 15.86 -8.00
C PRO A 389 11.86 16.00 -6.49
N ALA A 390 10.94 16.72 -5.84
CA ALA A 390 10.96 16.93 -4.39
C ALA A 390 9.54 16.90 -3.82
N PHE A 391 9.42 16.60 -2.54
CA PHE A 391 8.18 16.79 -1.79
C PHE A 391 7.95 18.27 -1.48
N SER A 392 6.68 18.67 -1.44
CA SER A 392 6.28 20.00 -0.98
C SER A 392 6.15 20.07 0.55
N ALA A 393 6.08 21.29 1.09
CA ALA A 393 5.85 21.49 2.52
C ALA A 393 4.50 20.94 2.98
N SER A 394 3.46 21.06 2.16
CA SER A 394 2.12 20.49 2.43
C SER A 394 2.15 18.98 2.48
N GLN A 395 2.88 18.34 1.57
CA GLN A 395 3.05 16.89 1.55
C GLN A 395 3.75 16.39 2.82
N PHE A 396 4.77 17.08 3.29
CA PHE A 396 5.39 16.72 4.57
C PHE A 396 4.41 16.84 5.74
N ARG A 397 3.52 17.85 5.76
CA ARG A 397 2.48 17.94 6.78
C ARG A 397 1.52 16.76 6.78
N VAL A 398 1.16 16.26 5.59
CA VAL A 398 0.32 15.06 5.46
C VAL A 398 1.06 13.82 5.94
N MET A 399 2.25 13.55 5.40
CA MET A 399 3.05 12.36 5.74
C MET A 399 3.30 12.26 7.25
N ARG A 400 3.62 13.36 7.90
CA ARG A 400 3.95 13.43 9.34
C ARG A 400 2.80 12.99 10.26
N ARG A 401 1.60 12.81 9.76
CA ARG A 401 0.44 12.28 10.51
C ARG A 401 0.36 10.77 10.51
N HIS A 402 1.19 10.11 9.69
CA HIS A 402 1.11 8.66 9.56
C HIS A 402 1.67 7.97 10.82
N PRO A 403 0.93 6.99 11.39
CA PRO A 403 1.35 6.31 12.61
C PRO A 403 2.59 5.43 12.46
N ALA A 404 3.08 5.17 11.23
CA ALA A 404 4.37 4.51 10.99
C ALA A 404 5.59 5.35 11.39
N ILE A 405 5.39 6.65 11.63
CA ILE A 405 6.49 7.53 11.97
C ILE A 405 6.69 7.50 13.48
N ARG A 406 7.87 7.07 13.89
CA ARG A 406 8.32 7.15 15.28
C ARG A 406 8.96 8.50 15.52
N TRP A 407 8.55 9.15 16.56
CA TRP A 407 9.05 10.49 16.89
C TRP A 407 10.16 10.39 17.92
N SER A 408 11.29 11.09 17.66
CA SER A 408 12.31 11.24 18.69
C SER A 408 11.71 11.80 19.97
N PRO A 409 12.21 11.40 21.15
CA PRO A 409 11.77 12.01 22.41
C PRO A 409 11.81 13.54 22.30
N SER A 410 10.80 14.23 22.85
CA SER A 410 10.86 15.69 23.00
C SER A 410 11.84 16.00 24.15
N ASP A 411 12.83 16.82 23.86
CA ASP A 411 13.76 17.35 24.85
C ASP A 411 13.05 18.06 26.00
#